data_5617802a3d7cdc77ea57341b489fd3d4
#
_entry.id   5617802a3d7cdc77ea57341b489fd3d4
#
_cell.length_a   1.000
_cell.length_b   1.000
_cell.length_c   1.000
_cell.angle_alpha   90.00
_cell.angle_beta   90.00
_cell.angle_gamma   90.00
#
_symmetry.space_group_name_H-M   'P 1'
#
loop_
_entity.id
_entity.type
_entity.pdbx_description
1 polymer ?
#
loop_
_entity_poly.entity_id
_entity_poly.type
_entity_poly.pdbx_seq_one_letter_code
_entity_poly.pdbx_strand_id
1 'polypeptide(L)'
;MSVNGSARPTSEAAPAAATAGSPERRYRQDPLWIRVPLILTGVAIVGLLIVVPVANVFYQALARGFGTYWHNLFDDPDTRQAIKLTLIVAPVSVALNVSFGIAAAWAVTRFRFPGRTFLVTLIDLPFAISPVVAGLMFVLLFGLQGYLGPWLHSRGVQIIFALPGLILATTFVTLPFVARELIPVMEALGTDEEAAALSLGADGWQMFWRVTLPNIKWALLYGVILCNARAMGEFGAVYVVSGHIAGQTDTMPLRVQKLFDEYNNPGSFAVASLLTSLALVTLLAKVWLERKARLERKTGELAAGVLAGAIPPRLIDPLETP
;
A
#
# COMPACT_ATOMS: atom_id res chain seq x y z
N MET A 1 -73.01 -6.86 -53.37
CA MET A 1 -73.96 -7.62 -52.54
C MET A 1 -73.16 -8.32 -51.47
N SER A 2 -73.33 -7.81 -50.29
CA SER A 2 -73.70 -8.51 -49.07
C SER A 2 -72.48 -9.05 -48.26
N VAL A 3 -72.21 -8.42 -47.23
CA VAL A 3 -72.54 -8.50 -45.80
C VAL A 3 -71.43 -9.20 -45.04
N ASN A 4 -70.63 -8.49 -44.38
CA ASN A 4 -70.59 -8.14 -42.94
C ASN A 4 -70.40 -9.34 -42.00
N GLY A 5 -69.33 -9.33 -41.24
CA GLY A 5 -69.04 -10.24 -40.15
C GLY A 5 -67.91 -9.72 -39.28
N SER A 6 -68.24 -8.68 -38.52
CA SER A 6 -67.38 -8.18 -37.43
C SER A 6 -67.34 -9.22 -36.31
N ALA A 7 -66.15 -9.81 -36.06
CA ALA A 7 -65.87 -10.53 -34.86
C ALA A 7 -64.77 -9.74 -34.08
N ARG A 8 -65.14 -9.16 -32.94
CA ARG A 8 -64.22 -8.62 -31.92
C ARG A 8 -63.38 -9.78 -31.39
N PRO A 9 -62.07 -9.67 -31.34
CA PRO A 9 -61.29 -10.56 -30.48
C PRO A 9 -61.49 -10.16 -29.02
N THR A 10 -61.98 -11.08 -28.25
CA THR A 10 -62.07 -11.08 -26.82
C THR A 10 -60.63 -10.84 -26.24
N SER A 11 -60.54 -9.83 -25.40
CA SER A 11 -59.39 -9.56 -24.56
C SER A 11 -59.10 -10.80 -23.69
N GLU A 12 -58.18 -11.62 -24.15
CA GLU A 12 -57.57 -12.65 -23.35
C GLU A 12 -56.55 -11.96 -22.46
N ALA A 13 -56.91 -11.85 -21.17
CA ALA A 13 -55.99 -11.33 -20.13
C ALA A 13 -54.73 -12.19 -20.12
N ALA A 14 -53.64 -11.62 -20.51
CA ALA A 14 -52.33 -12.22 -20.32
C ALA A 14 -52.14 -12.58 -18.83
N PRO A 15 -51.77 -13.83 -18.52
CA PRO A 15 -51.45 -14.18 -17.13
C PRO A 15 -50.30 -13.31 -16.67
N ALA A 16 -50.49 -12.66 -15.52
CA ALA A 16 -49.48 -11.91 -14.83
C ALA A 16 -48.17 -12.74 -14.82
N ALA A 17 -47.18 -12.27 -15.53
CA ALA A 17 -45.84 -12.82 -15.44
C ALA A 17 -45.46 -12.76 -13.96
N ALA A 18 -45.56 -13.89 -13.31
CA ALA A 18 -44.97 -14.09 -11.98
C ALA A 18 -43.56 -13.58 -12.09
N THR A 19 -43.25 -12.53 -11.33
CA THR A 19 -41.89 -12.09 -11.05
C THR A 19 -41.13 -13.31 -10.52
N ALA A 20 -40.51 -14.02 -11.48
CA ALA A 20 -39.50 -15.00 -11.13
C ALA A 20 -38.41 -14.23 -10.38
N GLY A 21 -38.55 -14.22 -9.05
CA GLY A 21 -37.51 -13.74 -8.17
C GLY A 21 -36.22 -14.38 -8.66
N SER A 22 -35.24 -13.54 -9.04
CA SER A 22 -33.93 -13.99 -9.32
C SER A 22 -33.54 -15.00 -8.23
N PRO A 23 -33.05 -16.20 -8.59
CA PRO A 23 -32.60 -17.12 -7.56
C PRO A 23 -31.50 -16.40 -6.80
N GLU A 24 -31.86 -15.82 -5.65
CA GLU A 24 -30.87 -15.47 -4.65
C GLU A 24 -30.05 -16.73 -4.52
N ARG A 25 -28.80 -16.68 -4.99
CA ARG A 25 -27.82 -17.73 -4.74
C ARG A 25 -27.80 -17.86 -3.23
N ARG A 26 -28.59 -18.81 -2.71
CA ARG A 26 -28.43 -19.29 -1.35
C ARG A 26 -26.99 -19.79 -1.35
N TYR A 27 -26.07 -18.95 -0.84
CA TYR A 27 -24.74 -19.39 -0.46
C TYR A 27 -25.00 -20.57 0.45
N ARG A 28 -24.71 -21.77 -0.06
CA ARG A 28 -24.78 -23.02 0.70
C ARG A 28 -23.86 -22.77 1.88
N GLN A 29 -24.45 -22.43 3.02
CA GLN A 29 -23.67 -22.28 4.25
C GLN A 29 -23.14 -23.66 4.55
N ASP A 30 -21.85 -23.85 4.33
CA ASP A 30 -21.21 -25.11 4.66
C ASP A 30 -21.51 -25.46 6.11
N PRO A 31 -21.84 -26.72 6.41
CA PRO A 31 -22.20 -27.12 7.76
C PRO A 31 -21.08 -26.77 8.73
N LEU A 32 -21.46 -26.32 9.94
CA LEU A 32 -20.54 -25.82 10.96
C LEU A 32 -19.38 -26.78 11.26
N TRP A 33 -19.63 -28.09 11.17
CA TRP A 33 -18.59 -29.10 11.39
C TRP A 33 -17.49 -29.15 10.36
N ILE A 34 -17.70 -28.62 9.14
CA ILE A 34 -16.65 -28.41 8.12
C ILE A 34 -16.03 -27.02 8.28
N ARG A 35 -16.86 -25.99 8.48
CA ARG A 35 -16.41 -24.60 8.55
C ARG A 35 -15.51 -24.32 9.75
N VAL A 36 -15.87 -24.82 10.94
CA VAL A 36 -15.09 -24.58 12.16
C VAL A 36 -13.69 -25.20 12.10
N PRO A 37 -13.49 -26.48 11.73
CA PRO A 37 -12.15 -27.03 11.59
C PRO A 37 -11.31 -26.33 10.53
N LEU A 38 -11.88 -25.96 9.40
CA LEU A 38 -11.16 -25.22 8.35
C LEU A 38 -10.66 -23.86 8.84
N ILE A 39 -11.53 -23.10 9.53
CA ILE A 39 -11.14 -21.80 10.11
C ILE A 39 -10.07 -22.00 11.19
N LEU A 40 -10.26 -22.96 12.10
CA LEU A 40 -9.30 -23.24 13.16
C LEU A 40 -7.94 -23.68 12.60
N THR A 41 -7.93 -24.55 11.60
CA THR A 41 -6.69 -24.98 10.93
C THR A 41 -6.00 -23.81 10.25
N GLY A 42 -6.73 -22.98 9.51
CA GLY A 42 -6.17 -21.78 8.88
C GLY A 42 -5.59 -20.80 9.90
N VAL A 43 -6.35 -20.50 10.96
CA VAL A 43 -5.89 -19.61 12.04
C VAL A 43 -4.70 -20.21 12.79
N ALA A 44 -4.71 -21.52 13.07
CA ALA A 44 -3.60 -22.20 13.75
C ALA A 44 -2.32 -22.18 12.90
N ILE A 45 -2.41 -22.45 11.59
CA ILE A 45 -1.26 -22.41 10.68
C ILE A 45 -0.70 -20.98 10.60
N VAL A 46 -1.54 -19.98 10.36
CA VAL A 46 -1.12 -18.58 10.29
C VAL A 46 -0.55 -18.11 11.63
N GLY A 47 -1.21 -18.45 12.75
CA GLY A 47 -0.72 -18.13 14.09
C GLY A 47 0.65 -18.76 14.35
N LEU A 48 0.83 -20.03 14.04
CA LEU A 48 2.10 -20.73 14.22
C LEU A 48 3.22 -20.11 13.37
N LEU A 49 2.95 -19.86 12.09
CA LEU A 49 3.97 -19.37 11.16
C LEU A 49 4.32 -17.88 11.35
N ILE A 50 3.42 -17.06 11.88
CA ILE A 50 3.65 -15.63 12.07
C ILE A 50 3.94 -15.30 13.54
N VAL A 51 3.06 -15.71 14.45
CA VAL A 51 3.15 -15.29 15.86
C VAL A 51 4.36 -15.92 16.56
N VAL A 52 4.67 -17.19 16.30
CA VAL A 52 5.78 -17.88 16.96
C VAL A 52 7.14 -17.27 16.55
N PRO A 53 7.48 -17.07 15.26
CA PRO A 53 8.73 -16.40 14.88
C PRO A 53 8.82 -14.97 15.41
N VAL A 54 7.74 -14.18 15.31
CA VAL A 54 7.72 -12.81 15.84
C VAL A 54 7.96 -12.81 17.36
N ALA A 55 7.25 -13.64 18.12
CA ALA A 55 7.44 -13.77 19.57
C ALA A 55 8.86 -14.21 19.91
N ASN A 56 9.45 -15.12 19.13
CA ASN A 56 10.83 -15.56 19.31
C ASN A 56 11.84 -14.44 19.09
N VAL A 57 11.64 -13.55 18.11
CA VAL A 57 12.49 -12.36 17.91
C VAL A 57 12.53 -11.51 19.17
N PHE A 58 11.36 -11.20 19.77
CA PHE A 58 11.30 -10.43 21.02
C PHE A 58 11.89 -11.18 22.21
N TYR A 59 11.63 -12.49 22.31
CA TYR A 59 12.22 -13.33 23.36
C TYR A 59 13.76 -13.31 23.30
N GLN A 60 14.34 -13.55 22.13
CA GLN A 60 15.79 -13.54 21.95
C GLN A 60 16.40 -12.14 22.18
N ALA A 61 15.70 -11.08 21.75
CA ALA A 61 16.12 -9.71 21.96
C ALA A 61 16.25 -9.38 23.48
N LEU A 62 15.36 -9.91 24.31
CA LEU A 62 15.29 -9.64 25.74
C LEU A 62 15.95 -10.72 26.61
N ALA A 63 16.42 -11.83 26.03
CA ALA A 63 16.94 -12.99 26.76
C ALA A 63 18.15 -12.66 27.67
N ARG A 64 18.93 -11.63 27.34
CA ARG A 64 20.06 -11.15 28.16
C ARG A 64 19.71 -9.94 29.04
N GLY A 65 18.43 -9.65 29.20
CA GLY A 65 17.94 -8.55 30.02
C GLY A 65 17.80 -7.22 29.28
N PHE A 66 16.96 -6.34 29.85
CA PHE A 66 16.62 -5.05 29.24
C PHE A 66 17.83 -4.10 29.14
N GLY A 67 18.79 -4.16 30.08
CA GLY A 67 19.99 -3.35 30.02
C GLY A 67 20.86 -3.65 28.79
N THR A 68 21.08 -4.93 28.49
CA THR A 68 21.81 -5.36 27.28
C THR A 68 21.07 -4.99 26.00
N TYR A 69 19.74 -5.12 26.00
CA TYR A 69 18.89 -4.71 24.88
C TYR A 69 19.07 -3.22 24.57
N TRP A 70 18.99 -2.37 25.60
CA TRP A 70 19.15 -0.92 25.47
C TRP A 70 20.55 -0.52 25.00
N HIS A 71 21.58 -1.14 25.58
CA HIS A 71 22.98 -0.94 25.19
C HIS A 71 23.19 -1.28 23.71
N ASN A 72 22.69 -2.42 23.22
CA ASN A 72 22.82 -2.83 21.82
C ASN A 72 22.12 -1.88 20.83
N LEU A 73 21.05 -1.21 21.24
CA LEU A 73 20.31 -0.29 20.36
C LEU A 73 20.89 1.13 20.36
N PHE A 74 21.32 1.64 21.53
CA PHE A 74 21.57 3.06 21.68
C PHE A 74 23.02 3.42 22.02
N ASP A 75 23.82 2.50 22.53
CA ASP A 75 25.22 2.79 22.85
C ASP A 75 26.16 2.40 21.69
N ASP A 76 25.75 1.46 20.84
CA ASP A 76 26.49 1.12 19.63
C ASP A 76 26.29 2.22 18.54
N PRO A 77 27.38 2.94 18.17
CA PRO A 77 27.29 4.03 17.20
C PRO A 77 26.84 3.58 15.82
N ASP A 78 27.23 2.38 15.36
CA ASP A 78 26.85 1.84 14.06
C ASP A 78 25.36 1.49 14.02
N THR A 79 24.82 0.91 15.09
CA THR A 79 23.39 0.61 15.20
C THR A 79 22.54 1.89 15.23
N ARG A 80 22.96 2.90 15.98
CA ARG A 80 22.28 4.21 15.97
C ARG A 80 22.25 4.85 14.58
N GLN A 81 23.37 4.77 13.87
CA GLN A 81 23.46 5.30 12.53
C GLN A 81 22.56 4.51 11.56
N ALA A 82 22.50 3.17 11.69
CA ALA A 82 21.62 2.32 10.89
C ALA A 82 20.12 2.65 11.13
N ILE A 83 19.74 2.89 12.39
CA ILE A 83 18.38 3.34 12.74
C ILE A 83 18.08 4.69 12.09
N LYS A 84 18.97 5.68 12.26
CA LYS A 84 18.83 7.01 11.68
C LYS A 84 18.73 6.94 10.15
N LEU A 85 19.56 6.13 9.51
CA LEU A 85 19.60 5.99 8.07
C LEU A 85 18.29 5.40 7.54
N THR A 86 17.78 4.35 8.17
CA THR A 86 16.47 3.75 7.79
C THR A 86 15.34 4.76 7.95
N LEU A 87 15.34 5.54 9.05
CA LEU A 87 14.35 6.58 9.31
C LEU A 87 14.46 7.80 8.37
N ILE A 88 15.55 7.96 7.63
CA ILE A 88 15.72 8.98 6.58
C ILE A 88 15.35 8.38 5.22
N VAL A 89 15.93 7.23 4.87
CA VAL A 89 15.75 6.60 3.55
C VAL A 89 14.29 6.27 3.28
N ALA A 90 13.60 5.63 4.25
CA ALA A 90 12.22 5.21 4.02
C ALA A 90 11.26 6.39 3.79
N PRO A 91 11.18 7.44 4.64
CA PRO A 91 10.28 8.56 4.38
C PRO A 91 10.62 9.36 3.12
N VAL A 92 11.92 9.53 2.81
CA VAL A 92 12.33 10.23 1.58
C VAL A 92 11.90 9.45 0.33
N SER A 93 12.13 8.12 0.33
CA SER A 93 11.68 7.25 -0.76
C SER A 93 10.14 7.26 -0.89
N VAL A 94 9.42 7.26 0.24
CA VAL A 94 7.96 7.37 0.25
C VAL A 94 7.50 8.70 -0.35
N ALA A 95 8.12 9.81 0.02
CA ALA A 95 7.78 11.14 -0.52
C ALA A 95 7.97 11.20 -2.04
N LEU A 96 9.07 10.62 -2.56
CA LEU A 96 9.32 10.50 -4.00
C LEU A 96 8.25 9.63 -4.67
N ASN A 97 7.90 8.49 -4.07
CA ASN A 97 6.89 7.58 -4.60
C ASN A 97 5.47 8.15 -4.53
N VAL A 98 5.16 8.98 -3.54
CA VAL A 98 3.89 9.72 -3.46
C VAL A 98 3.79 10.70 -4.62
N SER A 99 4.83 11.50 -4.83
CA SER A 99 4.87 12.48 -5.93
C SER A 99 4.75 11.80 -7.29
N PHE A 100 5.52 10.75 -7.52
CA PHE A 100 5.45 9.96 -8.75
C PHE A 100 4.10 9.24 -8.89
N GLY A 101 3.62 8.59 -7.83
CA GLY A 101 2.39 7.80 -7.82
C GLY A 101 1.15 8.64 -8.13
N ILE A 102 1.05 9.85 -7.56
CA ILE A 102 -0.02 10.80 -7.88
C ILE A 102 0.07 11.22 -9.35
N ALA A 103 1.26 11.61 -9.82
CA ALA A 103 1.44 12.04 -11.21
C ALA A 103 1.12 10.91 -12.21
N ALA A 104 1.59 9.69 -11.93
CA ALA A 104 1.36 8.51 -12.76
C ALA A 104 -0.12 8.09 -12.75
N ALA A 105 -0.77 8.03 -11.58
CA ALA A 105 -2.19 7.74 -11.47
C ALA A 105 -3.04 8.77 -12.21
N TRP A 106 -2.71 10.06 -12.05
CA TRP A 106 -3.38 11.13 -12.79
C TRP A 106 -3.21 10.97 -14.30
N ALA A 107 -1.98 10.77 -14.78
CA ALA A 107 -1.70 10.59 -16.20
C ALA A 107 -2.48 9.40 -16.79
N VAL A 108 -2.49 8.27 -16.09
CA VAL A 108 -3.15 7.04 -16.54
C VAL A 108 -4.67 7.17 -16.52
N THR A 109 -5.26 7.84 -15.53
CA THR A 109 -6.73 7.86 -15.35
C THR A 109 -7.42 9.01 -16.08
N ARG A 110 -6.73 10.16 -16.27
CA ARG A 110 -7.34 11.38 -16.83
C ARG A 110 -6.99 11.62 -18.30
N PHE A 111 -5.89 11.04 -18.78
CA PHE A 111 -5.47 11.24 -20.17
C PHE A 111 -5.55 9.95 -20.99
N ARG A 112 -5.98 10.09 -22.23
CA ARG A 112 -5.92 9.02 -23.23
C ARG A 112 -4.75 9.31 -24.15
N PHE A 113 -3.67 8.54 -24.04
CA PHE A 113 -2.49 8.69 -24.87
C PHE A 113 -1.96 7.31 -25.32
N PRO A 114 -1.29 7.27 -26.50
CA PRO A 114 -0.60 6.05 -26.92
C PRO A 114 0.51 5.73 -25.92
N GLY A 115 0.58 4.48 -25.46
CA GLY A 115 1.55 4.06 -24.44
C GLY A 115 1.04 4.03 -22.99
N ARG A 116 -0.24 4.32 -22.73
CA ARG A 116 -0.84 4.18 -21.38
C ARG A 116 -0.58 2.80 -20.79
N THR A 117 -0.85 1.74 -21.55
CA THR A 117 -0.61 0.35 -21.11
C THR A 117 0.87 0.10 -20.82
N PHE A 118 1.76 0.63 -21.67
CA PHE A 118 3.20 0.52 -21.44
C PHE A 118 3.63 1.22 -20.15
N LEU A 119 3.11 2.42 -19.86
CA LEU A 119 3.38 3.13 -18.61
C LEU A 119 2.94 2.31 -17.39
N VAL A 120 1.74 1.72 -17.41
CA VAL A 120 1.24 0.86 -16.32
C VAL A 120 2.15 -0.36 -16.16
N THR A 121 2.54 -1.01 -17.26
CA THR A 121 3.48 -2.15 -17.21
C THR A 121 4.84 -1.74 -16.66
N LEU A 122 5.33 -0.56 -17.01
CA LEU A 122 6.60 -0.03 -16.50
C LEU A 122 6.54 0.27 -14.98
N ILE A 123 5.42 0.79 -14.50
CA ILE A 123 5.19 0.99 -13.05
C ILE A 123 5.23 -0.37 -12.32
N ASP A 124 4.74 -1.43 -12.93
CA ASP A 124 4.71 -2.77 -12.33
C ASP A 124 6.04 -3.52 -12.46
N LEU A 125 6.96 -3.05 -13.28
CA LEU A 125 8.27 -3.68 -13.54
C LEU A 125 9.06 -4.03 -12.26
N PRO A 126 9.11 -3.16 -11.21
CA PRO A 126 9.80 -3.48 -9.97
C PRO A 126 9.27 -4.72 -9.24
N PHE A 127 8.01 -5.11 -9.43
CA PHE A 127 7.49 -6.36 -8.87
C PHE A 127 7.99 -7.61 -9.58
N ALA A 128 8.30 -7.49 -10.87
CA ALA A 128 8.79 -8.60 -11.67
C ALA A 128 10.31 -8.83 -11.53
N ILE A 129 11.05 -7.80 -11.11
CA ILE A 129 12.50 -7.84 -10.97
C ILE A 129 12.87 -8.15 -9.52
N SER A 130 13.80 -9.10 -9.32
CA SER A 130 14.38 -9.31 -7.99
C SER A 130 15.03 -8.03 -7.47
N PRO A 131 14.82 -7.66 -6.20
CA PRO A 131 15.46 -6.47 -5.61
C PRO A 131 16.99 -6.47 -5.75
N VAL A 132 17.63 -7.63 -5.62
CA VAL A 132 19.08 -7.77 -5.80
C VAL A 132 19.50 -7.42 -7.23
N VAL A 133 18.75 -7.89 -8.22
CA VAL A 133 18.99 -7.56 -9.63
C VAL A 133 18.79 -6.07 -9.89
N ALA A 134 17.77 -5.47 -9.30
CA ALA A 134 17.56 -4.02 -9.35
C ALA A 134 18.77 -3.26 -8.79
N GLY A 135 19.31 -3.69 -7.64
CA GLY A 135 20.53 -3.13 -7.08
C GLY A 135 21.72 -3.22 -8.03
N LEU A 136 21.93 -4.37 -8.68
CA LEU A 136 22.99 -4.55 -9.70
C LEU A 136 22.78 -3.61 -10.91
N MET A 137 21.54 -3.42 -11.36
CA MET A 137 21.24 -2.47 -12.44
C MET A 137 21.66 -1.03 -12.07
N PHE A 138 21.43 -0.61 -10.81
CA PHE A 138 21.89 0.70 -10.33
C PHE A 138 23.42 0.77 -10.26
N VAL A 139 24.11 -0.27 -9.84
CA VAL A 139 25.58 -0.32 -9.85
C VAL A 139 26.12 -0.23 -11.27
N LEU A 140 25.53 -0.93 -12.24
CA LEU A 140 25.93 -0.86 -13.65
C LEU A 140 25.65 0.54 -14.26
N LEU A 141 24.62 1.23 -13.81
CA LEU A 141 24.25 2.54 -14.32
C LEU A 141 25.09 3.67 -13.69
N PHE A 142 25.23 3.65 -12.36
CA PHE A 142 25.80 4.76 -11.58
C PHE A 142 27.15 4.45 -10.92
N GLY A 143 27.65 3.20 -11.01
CA GLY A 143 28.97 2.84 -10.49
C GLY A 143 30.10 3.53 -11.26
N LEU A 144 31.28 3.59 -10.67
CA LEU A 144 32.46 4.26 -11.28
C LEU A 144 32.79 3.77 -12.69
N GLN A 145 32.54 2.48 -12.97
CA GLN A 145 32.72 1.88 -14.30
C GLN A 145 31.41 1.77 -15.09
N GLY A 146 30.33 2.35 -14.57
CA GLY A 146 29.00 2.32 -15.19
C GLY A 146 28.80 3.43 -16.22
N TYR A 147 27.64 3.41 -16.89
CA TYR A 147 27.35 4.35 -17.99
C TYR A 147 27.35 5.82 -17.54
N LEU A 148 26.80 6.15 -16.38
CA LEU A 148 26.70 7.52 -15.87
C LEU A 148 27.74 7.83 -14.78
N GLY A 149 28.43 6.83 -14.26
CA GLY A 149 29.37 6.95 -13.15
C GLY A 149 30.50 7.94 -13.38
N PRO A 150 31.27 7.84 -14.49
CA PRO A 150 32.37 8.78 -14.77
C PRO A 150 31.91 10.23 -14.86
N TRP A 151 30.75 10.48 -15.46
CA TRP A 151 30.18 11.82 -15.58
C TRP A 151 29.72 12.41 -14.24
N LEU A 152 29.10 11.59 -13.39
CA LEU A 152 28.69 12.01 -12.05
C LEU A 152 29.90 12.25 -11.15
N HIS A 153 30.89 11.38 -11.22
CA HIS A 153 32.13 11.49 -10.42
C HIS A 153 32.92 12.76 -10.79
N SER A 154 32.98 13.13 -12.08
CA SER A 154 33.62 14.37 -12.52
C SER A 154 32.95 15.63 -11.96
N ARG A 155 31.71 15.53 -11.50
CA ARG A 155 30.95 16.59 -10.84
C ARG A 155 30.93 16.49 -9.32
N GLY A 156 31.68 15.55 -8.73
CA GLY A 156 31.72 15.31 -7.28
C GLY A 156 30.47 14.65 -6.71
N VAL A 157 29.61 14.04 -7.56
CA VAL A 157 28.38 13.36 -7.13
C VAL A 157 28.64 11.86 -7.06
N GLN A 158 28.55 11.31 -5.87
CA GLN A 158 28.62 9.86 -5.62
C GLN A 158 27.21 9.32 -5.32
N ILE A 159 26.74 8.35 -6.11
CA ILE A 159 25.45 7.69 -5.91
C ILE A 159 25.65 6.33 -5.25
N ILE A 160 26.45 5.44 -5.84
CA ILE A 160 26.70 4.12 -5.31
C ILE A 160 27.60 4.22 -4.08
N PHE A 161 27.31 3.39 -3.06
CA PHE A 161 27.94 3.41 -1.73
C PHE A 161 27.71 4.72 -0.97
N ALA A 162 26.60 5.40 -1.23
CA ALA A 162 26.20 6.65 -0.61
C ALA A 162 24.68 6.72 -0.40
N LEU A 163 24.22 7.65 0.43
CA LEU A 163 22.81 7.86 0.74
C LEU A 163 21.89 8.00 -0.50
N PRO A 164 22.27 8.73 -1.57
CA PRO A 164 21.42 8.82 -2.76
C PRO A 164 21.14 7.47 -3.42
N GLY A 165 22.12 6.57 -3.43
CA GLY A 165 21.95 5.22 -3.97
C GLY A 165 20.94 4.39 -3.18
N LEU A 166 20.99 4.47 -1.85
CA LEU A 166 20.01 3.81 -0.97
C LEU A 166 18.59 4.31 -1.24
N ILE A 167 18.43 5.64 -1.35
CA ILE A 167 17.13 6.26 -1.64
C ILE A 167 16.63 5.82 -3.02
N LEU A 168 17.48 5.87 -4.07
CA LEU A 168 17.07 5.47 -5.42
C LEU A 168 16.67 4.01 -5.49
N ALA A 169 17.47 3.12 -4.90
CA ALA A 169 17.19 1.69 -4.88
C ALA A 169 15.87 1.38 -4.13
N THR A 170 15.67 1.97 -2.97
CA THR A 170 14.45 1.82 -2.18
C THR A 170 13.25 2.41 -2.92
N THR A 171 13.38 3.61 -3.51
CA THR A 171 12.32 4.26 -4.30
C THR A 171 11.91 3.39 -5.48
N PHE A 172 12.85 2.83 -6.22
CA PHE A 172 12.55 1.96 -7.36
C PHE A 172 11.75 0.72 -6.94
N VAL A 173 12.22 -0.02 -5.92
CA VAL A 173 11.54 -1.24 -5.46
C VAL A 173 10.15 -0.96 -4.92
N THR A 174 9.94 0.21 -4.33
CA THR A 174 8.66 0.60 -3.73
C THR A 174 7.79 1.50 -4.62
N LEU A 175 8.25 1.80 -5.84
CA LEU A 175 7.58 2.68 -6.80
C LEU A 175 6.12 2.30 -7.12
N PRO A 176 5.77 1.02 -7.32
CA PRO A 176 4.41 0.67 -7.71
C PRO A 176 3.37 0.83 -6.60
N PHE A 177 3.76 0.85 -5.32
CA PHE A 177 2.81 0.75 -4.21
C PHE A 177 1.79 1.90 -4.19
N VAL A 178 2.23 3.15 -4.33
CA VAL A 178 1.31 4.30 -4.31
C VAL A 178 0.46 4.37 -5.57
N ALA A 179 1.07 4.19 -6.74
CA ALA A 179 0.35 4.26 -8.02
C ALA A 179 -0.75 3.18 -8.13
N ARG A 180 -0.46 1.96 -7.70
CA ARG A 180 -1.41 0.83 -7.71
C ARG A 180 -2.61 1.02 -6.80
N GLU A 181 -2.45 1.73 -5.70
CA GLU A 181 -3.57 2.06 -4.81
C GLU A 181 -4.41 3.21 -5.36
N LEU A 182 -3.79 4.16 -6.06
CA LEU A 182 -4.50 5.34 -6.57
C LEU A 182 -5.25 5.07 -7.88
N ILE A 183 -4.65 4.35 -8.82
CA ILE A 183 -5.23 4.12 -10.16
C ILE A 183 -6.66 3.58 -10.09
N PRO A 184 -6.95 2.44 -9.41
CA PRO A 184 -8.30 1.88 -9.40
C PRO A 184 -9.31 2.78 -8.69
N VAL A 185 -8.90 3.51 -7.66
CA VAL A 185 -9.78 4.45 -6.95
C VAL A 185 -10.11 5.65 -7.82
N MET A 186 -9.13 6.21 -8.52
CA MET A 186 -9.35 7.33 -9.45
C MET A 186 -10.18 6.93 -10.67
N GLU A 187 -10.03 5.68 -11.18
CA GLU A 187 -10.89 5.13 -12.24
C GLU A 187 -12.33 4.97 -11.76
N ALA A 188 -12.54 4.46 -10.55
CA ALA A 188 -13.87 4.25 -9.98
C ALA A 188 -14.61 5.56 -9.66
N LEU A 189 -13.90 6.61 -9.27
CA LEU A 189 -14.47 7.94 -9.00
C LEU A 189 -14.93 8.65 -10.29
N GLY A 190 -14.35 8.32 -11.44
CA GLY A 190 -14.64 9.02 -12.69
C GLY A 190 -14.14 10.47 -12.69
N THR A 191 -14.72 11.30 -13.57
CA THR A 191 -14.32 12.71 -13.78
C THR A 191 -15.44 13.70 -13.51
N ASP A 192 -16.62 13.27 -13.09
CA ASP A 192 -17.82 14.11 -13.03
C ASP A 192 -17.68 15.26 -12.02
N GLU A 193 -17.12 15.00 -10.84
CA GLU A 193 -16.90 16.03 -9.83
C GLU A 193 -15.83 17.04 -10.25
N GLU A 194 -14.79 16.58 -10.96
CA GLU A 194 -13.74 17.43 -11.50
C GLU A 194 -14.30 18.34 -12.62
N ALA A 195 -15.13 17.77 -13.51
CA ALA A 195 -15.80 18.52 -14.56
C ALA A 195 -16.79 19.55 -13.99
N ALA A 196 -17.52 19.21 -12.95
CA ALA A 196 -18.41 20.14 -12.23
C ALA A 196 -17.61 21.30 -11.62
N ALA A 197 -16.47 21.02 -10.98
CA ALA A 197 -15.62 22.06 -10.40
C ALA A 197 -15.07 23.03 -11.47
N LEU A 198 -14.64 22.50 -12.62
CA LEU A 198 -14.20 23.32 -13.76
C LEU A 198 -15.33 24.17 -14.34
N SER A 199 -16.57 23.65 -14.44
CA SER A 199 -17.73 24.40 -14.92
C SER A 199 -18.14 25.53 -13.97
N LEU A 200 -17.82 25.41 -12.67
CA LEU A 200 -17.99 26.44 -11.65
C LEU A 200 -16.83 27.46 -11.62
N GLY A 201 -15.87 27.36 -12.53
CA GLY A 201 -14.76 28.30 -12.66
C GLY A 201 -13.52 27.99 -11.80
N ALA A 202 -13.40 26.78 -11.26
CA ALA A 202 -12.17 26.36 -10.60
C ALA A 202 -11.05 26.19 -11.61
N ASP A 203 -9.83 26.65 -11.30
CA ASP A 203 -8.65 26.30 -12.06
C ASP A 203 -8.18 24.85 -11.77
N GLY A 204 -7.25 24.33 -12.57
CA GLY A 204 -6.77 22.94 -12.42
C GLY A 204 -6.09 22.68 -11.08
N TRP A 205 -5.42 23.69 -10.49
CA TRP A 205 -4.77 23.59 -9.19
C TRP A 205 -5.80 23.57 -8.04
N GLN A 206 -6.81 24.44 -8.13
CA GLN A 206 -7.93 24.45 -7.17
C GLN A 206 -8.73 23.16 -7.22
N MET A 207 -9.02 22.65 -8.43
CA MET A 207 -9.68 21.37 -8.65
C MET A 207 -8.90 20.23 -7.99
N PHE A 208 -7.57 20.16 -8.23
CA PHE A 208 -6.73 19.12 -7.64
C PHE A 208 -6.78 19.14 -6.10
N TRP A 209 -6.55 20.29 -5.47
CA TRP A 209 -6.45 20.38 -4.02
C TRP A 209 -7.81 20.31 -3.29
N ARG A 210 -8.89 20.79 -3.92
CA ARG A 210 -10.20 20.87 -3.28
C ARG A 210 -11.14 19.72 -3.64
N VAL A 211 -10.93 19.06 -4.77
CA VAL A 211 -11.79 17.96 -5.24
C VAL A 211 -11.02 16.65 -5.31
N THR A 212 -10.00 16.57 -6.15
CA THR A 212 -9.33 15.28 -6.42
C THR A 212 -8.61 14.75 -5.19
N LEU A 213 -7.75 15.54 -4.56
CA LEU A 213 -6.95 15.09 -3.40
C LEU A 213 -7.81 14.66 -2.20
N PRO A 214 -8.87 15.40 -1.81
CA PRO A 214 -9.79 14.94 -0.76
C PRO A 214 -10.49 13.62 -1.08
N ASN A 215 -10.84 13.39 -2.35
CA ASN A 215 -11.52 12.18 -2.78
C ASN A 215 -10.62 10.94 -2.78
N ILE A 216 -9.34 11.11 -3.10
CA ILE A 216 -8.36 10.02 -3.10
C ILE A 216 -7.59 9.89 -1.77
N LYS A 217 -7.85 10.75 -0.77
CA LYS A 217 -7.06 10.83 0.47
C LYS A 217 -6.86 9.49 1.17
N TRP A 218 -7.92 8.65 1.22
CA TRP A 218 -7.85 7.37 1.91
C TRP A 218 -7.02 6.34 1.16
N ALA A 219 -7.12 6.30 -0.16
CA ALA A 219 -6.27 5.45 -1.00
C ALA A 219 -4.81 5.91 -0.96
N LEU A 220 -4.58 7.23 -0.98
CA LEU A 220 -3.25 7.80 -0.87
C LEU A 220 -2.60 7.45 0.48
N LEU A 221 -3.30 7.66 1.60
CA LEU A 221 -2.79 7.31 2.93
C LEU A 221 -2.51 5.81 3.05
N TYR A 222 -3.36 4.97 2.47
CA TYR A 222 -3.14 3.53 2.44
C TYR A 222 -1.88 3.17 1.64
N GLY A 223 -1.72 3.73 0.44
CA GLY A 223 -0.53 3.56 -0.39
C GLY A 223 0.75 4.04 0.31
N VAL A 224 0.69 5.17 1.03
CA VAL A 224 1.80 5.70 1.84
C VAL A 224 2.22 4.72 2.93
N ILE A 225 1.25 4.18 3.69
CA ILE A 225 1.54 3.23 4.78
C ILE A 225 2.16 1.95 4.23
N LEU A 226 1.62 1.39 3.13
CA LEU A 226 2.18 0.18 2.50
C LEU A 226 3.58 0.43 1.96
N CYS A 227 3.77 1.54 1.25
CA CYS A 227 5.06 1.95 0.71
C CYS A 227 6.10 2.11 1.83
N ASN A 228 5.74 2.76 2.94
CA ASN A 228 6.62 2.96 4.09
C ASN A 228 7.00 1.65 4.77
N ALA A 229 6.04 0.77 5.01
CA ALA A 229 6.30 -0.55 5.58
C ALA A 229 7.27 -1.37 4.72
N ARG A 230 7.09 -1.32 3.39
CA ARG A 230 7.97 -2.00 2.43
C ARG A 230 9.36 -1.36 2.36
N ALA A 231 9.44 -0.02 2.38
CA ALA A 231 10.69 0.73 2.32
C ALA A 231 11.57 0.50 3.55
N MET A 232 10.99 0.46 4.76
CA MET A 232 11.73 0.19 6.00
C MET A 232 12.36 -1.21 6.03
N GLY A 233 11.72 -2.20 5.41
CA GLY A 233 12.21 -3.57 5.32
C GLY A 233 13.02 -3.88 4.07
N GLU A 234 13.41 -2.87 3.28
CA GLU A 234 14.18 -3.13 2.06
C GLU A 234 15.59 -3.61 2.40
N PHE A 235 15.91 -4.80 1.87
CA PHE A 235 17.20 -5.46 2.06
C PHE A 235 17.92 -5.68 0.72
N GLY A 236 17.27 -6.34 -0.23
CA GLY A 236 17.94 -6.88 -1.41
C GLY A 236 18.63 -5.86 -2.31
N ALA A 237 17.94 -4.79 -2.69
CA ALA A 237 18.50 -3.75 -3.54
C ALA A 237 19.51 -2.89 -2.76
N VAL A 238 19.18 -2.57 -1.51
CA VAL A 238 20.03 -1.81 -0.62
C VAL A 238 21.32 -2.59 -0.29
N TYR A 239 21.26 -3.90 -0.12
CA TYR A 239 22.43 -4.77 0.09
C TYR A 239 23.50 -4.56 -0.98
N VAL A 240 23.10 -4.51 -2.25
CA VAL A 240 24.04 -4.36 -3.36
C VAL A 240 24.58 -2.94 -3.48
N VAL A 241 23.72 -1.93 -3.25
CA VAL A 241 24.04 -0.52 -3.51
C VAL A 241 24.78 0.13 -2.34
N SER A 242 24.63 -0.41 -1.11
CA SER A 242 25.21 0.19 0.11
C SER A 242 26.72 0.01 0.23
N GLY A 243 27.27 -1.10 -0.31
CA GLY A 243 28.68 -1.46 -0.10
C GLY A 243 29.03 -1.82 1.34
N HIS A 244 28.06 -2.00 2.23
CA HIS A 244 28.22 -2.44 3.62
C HIS A 244 29.17 -1.59 4.49
N ILE A 245 29.23 -0.27 4.24
CA ILE A 245 30.11 0.63 4.99
C ILE A 245 29.46 0.92 6.34
N ALA A 246 30.06 0.35 7.41
CA ALA A 246 29.61 0.55 8.78
C ALA A 246 29.54 2.04 9.13
N GLY A 247 28.48 2.46 9.81
CA GLY A 247 28.26 3.84 10.21
C GLY A 247 27.96 4.83 9.08
N GLN A 248 27.87 4.40 7.80
CA GLN A 248 27.60 5.29 6.66
C GLN A 248 26.43 4.85 5.79
N THR A 249 26.37 3.57 5.39
CA THR A 249 25.39 3.09 4.42
C THR A 249 24.62 1.85 4.88
N ASP A 250 24.89 1.36 6.08
CA ASP A 250 24.15 0.24 6.67
C ASP A 250 22.77 0.71 7.15
N THR A 251 21.72 0.16 6.58
CA THR A 251 20.35 0.31 7.10
C THR A 251 20.07 -0.74 8.19
N MET A 252 18.95 -0.61 8.92
CA MET A 252 18.58 -1.59 9.96
C MET A 252 18.57 -3.03 9.46
N PRO A 253 17.94 -3.38 8.31
CA PRO A 253 18.00 -4.74 7.77
C PRO A 253 19.43 -5.24 7.51
N LEU A 254 20.31 -4.38 6.98
CA LEU A 254 21.71 -4.72 6.76
C LEU A 254 22.47 -4.90 8.08
N ARG A 255 22.21 -4.04 9.07
CA ARG A 255 22.80 -4.16 10.41
C ARG A 255 22.40 -5.45 11.11
N VAL A 256 21.12 -5.88 10.98
CA VAL A 256 20.65 -7.18 11.47
C VAL A 256 21.47 -8.32 10.89
N GLN A 257 21.63 -8.35 9.57
CA GLN A 257 22.41 -9.37 8.86
C GLN A 257 23.88 -9.37 9.34
N LYS A 258 24.51 -8.21 9.37
CA LYS A 258 25.91 -8.06 9.77
C LYS A 258 26.16 -8.55 11.20
N LEU A 259 25.34 -8.12 12.16
CA LEU A 259 25.44 -8.58 13.55
C LEU A 259 25.21 -10.10 13.66
N PHE A 260 24.33 -10.66 12.84
CA PHE A 260 24.10 -12.11 12.80
C PHE A 260 25.33 -12.85 12.26
N ASP A 261 25.95 -12.36 11.18
CA ASP A 261 27.15 -12.94 10.59
C ASP A 261 28.38 -12.83 11.53
N GLU A 262 28.41 -11.78 12.36
CA GLU A 262 29.41 -11.59 13.43
C GLU A 262 29.13 -12.43 14.70
N TYR A 263 28.10 -13.29 14.68
CA TYR A 263 27.65 -14.10 15.83
C TYR A 263 27.19 -13.27 17.03
N ASN A 264 26.91 -11.98 16.86
CA ASN A 264 26.29 -11.12 17.87
C ASN A 264 24.78 -11.24 17.84
N ASN A 265 24.28 -12.42 18.20
CA ASN A 265 22.84 -12.72 18.20
C ASN A 265 22.03 -11.72 19.04
N PRO A 266 22.44 -11.33 20.28
CA PRO A 266 21.66 -10.38 21.08
C PRO A 266 21.51 -9.01 20.39
N GLY A 267 22.56 -8.52 19.75
CA GLY A 267 22.54 -7.27 18.98
C GLY A 267 21.64 -7.41 17.75
N SER A 268 21.80 -8.48 16.98
CA SER A 268 20.97 -8.76 15.80
C SER A 268 19.49 -8.81 16.15
N PHE A 269 19.09 -9.59 17.17
CA PHE A 269 17.68 -9.68 17.59
C PHE A 269 17.16 -8.37 18.21
N ALA A 270 18.01 -7.57 18.87
CA ALA A 270 17.61 -6.25 19.36
C ALA A 270 17.21 -5.32 18.20
N VAL A 271 18.04 -5.21 17.17
CA VAL A 271 17.73 -4.40 15.98
C VAL A 271 16.52 -4.98 15.21
N ALA A 272 16.45 -6.30 15.06
CA ALA A 272 15.31 -6.97 14.41
C ALA A 272 14.00 -6.72 15.15
N SER A 273 14.00 -6.74 16.49
CA SER A 273 12.79 -6.45 17.29
C SER A 273 12.34 -5.00 17.15
N LEU A 274 13.28 -4.04 17.05
CA LEU A 274 12.94 -2.65 16.79
C LEU A 274 12.30 -2.49 15.39
N LEU A 275 12.90 -3.10 14.36
CA LEU A 275 12.35 -3.10 13.00
C LEU A 275 10.96 -3.74 12.95
N THR A 276 10.78 -4.87 13.65
CA THR A 276 9.48 -5.56 13.78
C THR A 276 8.46 -4.67 14.50
N SER A 277 8.86 -3.95 15.55
CA SER A 277 8.00 -3.00 16.25
C SER A 277 7.53 -1.87 15.34
N LEU A 278 8.42 -1.30 14.52
CA LEU A 278 8.06 -0.30 13.51
C LEU A 278 7.09 -0.86 12.48
N ALA A 279 7.30 -2.10 12.02
CA ALA A 279 6.37 -2.78 11.12
C ALA A 279 4.99 -3.01 11.76
N LEU A 280 4.94 -3.40 13.04
CA LEU A 280 3.68 -3.55 13.78
C LEU A 280 2.94 -2.21 13.94
N VAL A 281 3.66 -1.13 14.23
CA VAL A 281 3.09 0.22 14.30
C VAL A 281 2.47 0.63 12.95
N THR A 282 3.16 0.38 11.85
CA THR A 282 2.61 0.68 10.51
C THR A 282 1.40 -0.18 10.19
N LEU A 283 1.38 -1.46 10.59
CA LEU A 283 0.24 -2.34 10.43
C LEU A 283 -0.97 -1.87 11.26
N LEU A 284 -0.75 -1.47 12.52
CA LEU A 284 -1.80 -0.92 13.36
C LEU A 284 -2.36 0.39 12.78
N ALA A 285 -1.49 1.27 12.28
CA ALA A 285 -1.90 2.49 11.58
C ALA A 285 -2.75 2.17 10.35
N LYS A 286 -2.39 1.15 9.56
CA LYS A 286 -3.18 0.65 8.43
C LYS A 286 -4.57 0.20 8.86
N VAL A 287 -4.67 -0.66 9.86
CA VAL A 287 -5.97 -1.18 10.35
C VAL A 287 -6.85 -0.05 10.89
N TRP A 288 -6.26 0.89 11.63
CA TRP A 288 -6.97 2.06 12.12
C TRP A 288 -7.50 2.94 10.98
N LEU A 289 -6.67 3.17 9.96
CA LEU A 289 -7.04 3.93 8.77
C LEU A 289 -8.20 3.29 8.00
N GLU A 290 -8.14 1.97 7.79
CA GLU A 290 -9.21 1.21 7.13
C GLU A 290 -10.54 1.31 7.89
N ARG A 291 -10.50 1.20 9.22
CA ARG A 291 -11.70 1.38 10.06
C ARG A 291 -12.29 2.77 9.92
N LYS A 292 -11.45 3.80 9.97
CA LYS A 292 -11.90 5.19 9.82
C LYS A 292 -12.49 5.46 8.43
N ALA A 293 -11.84 4.99 7.37
CA ALA A 293 -12.33 5.11 6.00
C ALA A 293 -13.69 4.42 5.79
N ARG A 294 -13.88 3.24 6.38
CA ARG A 294 -15.18 2.52 6.33
C ARG A 294 -16.29 3.28 7.06
N LEU A 295 -15.99 3.88 8.20
CA LEU A 295 -16.96 4.67 8.97
C LEU A 295 -17.40 5.91 8.18
N GLU A 296 -16.48 6.65 7.58
CA GLU A 296 -16.80 7.83 6.76
C GLU A 296 -17.67 7.47 5.54
N ARG A 297 -17.38 6.35 4.87
CA ARG A 297 -18.20 5.86 3.76
C ARG A 297 -19.63 5.54 4.19
N LYS A 298 -19.80 4.80 5.29
CA LYS A 298 -21.14 4.49 5.84
C LYS A 298 -21.92 5.73 6.21
N THR A 299 -21.27 6.72 6.83
CA THR A 299 -21.92 7.99 7.19
C THR A 299 -22.34 8.77 5.94
N GLY A 300 -21.50 8.79 4.90
CA GLY A 300 -21.84 9.42 3.61
C GLY A 300 -23.00 8.73 2.91
N GLU A 301 -23.03 7.39 2.87
CA GLU A 301 -24.14 6.61 2.29
C GLU A 301 -25.46 6.84 3.05
N LEU A 302 -25.42 6.88 4.38
CA LEU A 302 -26.60 7.18 5.21
C LEU A 302 -27.11 8.60 4.96
N ALA A 303 -26.19 9.58 4.90
CA ALA A 303 -26.56 10.97 4.62
C ALA A 303 -27.17 11.13 3.22
N ALA A 304 -26.61 10.48 2.20
CA ALA A 304 -27.15 10.45 0.85
C ALA A 304 -28.51 9.75 0.79
N GLY A 305 -28.70 8.64 1.50
CA GLY A 305 -29.98 7.94 1.60
C GLY A 305 -31.07 8.76 2.28
N VAL A 306 -30.73 9.54 3.28
CA VAL A 306 -31.67 10.47 3.95
C VAL A 306 -32.06 11.61 3.02
N LEU A 307 -31.10 12.18 2.29
CA LEU A 307 -31.36 13.25 1.32
C LEU A 307 -32.19 12.76 0.13
N ALA A 308 -32.03 11.52 -0.28
CA ALA A 308 -32.82 10.88 -1.32
C ALA A 308 -34.23 10.43 -0.84
N GLY A 309 -34.58 10.65 0.44
CA GLY A 309 -35.89 10.24 1.00
C GLY A 309 -36.07 8.72 1.14
N ALA A 310 -35.01 7.94 0.92
CA ALA A 310 -35.06 6.47 0.97
C ALA A 310 -34.99 5.89 2.40
N ILE A 311 -34.51 6.67 3.36
CA ILE A 311 -34.36 6.26 4.77
C ILE A 311 -35.04 7.30 5.66
N PRO A 312 -36.02 6.93 6.53
CA PRO A 312 -36.62 7.87 7.44
C PRO A 312 -35.61 8.36 8.50
N PRO A 313 -35.67 9.66 8.90
CA PRO A 313 -34.67 10.27 9.80
C PRO A 313 -34.58 9.66 11.21
N ARG A 314 -35.53 8.80 11.60
CA ARG A 314 -35.57 8.16 12.92
C ARG A 314 -34.58 6.99 13.11
N LEU A 315 -33.89 6.52 12.07
CA LEU A 315 -32.90 5.43 12.15
C LEU A 315 -31.45 5.92 12.30
N ILE A 316 -31.26 7.22 12.52
CA ILE A 316 -29.94 7.83 12.70
C ILE A 316 -29.74 8.14 14.17
N ASP A 317 -29.75 7.12 15.04
CA ASP A 317 -29.28 7.29 16.42
C ASP A 317 -27.80 6.91 16.49
N PRO A 318 -26.87 7.85 16.71
CA PRO A 318 -25.43 7.57 16.70
C PRO A 318 -24.94 6.78 17.93
N LEU A 319 -25.83 6.38 18.84
CA LEU A 319 -25.50 5.72 20.11
C LEU A 319 -25.73 4.21 20.13
N GLU A 320 -26.27 3.59 19.05
CA GLU A 320 -26.40 2.15 18.95
C GLU A 320 -25.33 1.56 17.98
N THR A 321 -24.08 1.61 18.39
CA THR A 321 -23.06 0.69 17.86
C THR A 321 -22.61 -0.23 18.97
N PRO A 322 -22.73 -1.57 18.77
CA PRO A 322 -22.20 -2.58 19.69
C PRO A 322 -20.67 -2.60 19.73
#